data_ed850108b83f61c13cc1341bde25230c
#
_entry.id   ed850108b83f61c13cc1341bde25230c
#
_cell.length_a   1.000
_cell.length_b   1.000
_cell.length_c   1.000
_cell.angle_alpha   90.00
_cell.angle_beta   90.00
_cell.angle_gamma   90.00
#
_symmetry.space_group_name_H-M   'P 1'
#
loop_
_entity.id
_entity.type
_entity.pdbx_description
1 polymer ?
#
loop_
_entity_poly.entity_id
_entity_poly.type
_entity_poly.pdbx_seq_one_letter_code
_entity_poly.pdbx_strand_id
1 'polypeptide(L)'
;MRGLEQIPWLYDALCALMERTGLGPWRRSLADGARGRTLDLGCGTGRGLALYDPAVRAIGLDPVFGSLVRARRRARRVPLVCASAEALPFRAGVFDTVVSSLVFCSVPDAARGLAEVKRVLRPDGRLRMLEHVRSQRRWKAAFQDRVQPLWTGVSGGCRPNRETERTVERAGFAIESHERRAQADLRLFSARPLR
;
A
#
# COMPACT_ATOMS: atom_id res chain seq x y z
N MET A 1 15.50 -14.40 3.89
CA MET A 1 15.91 -13.65 5.11
C MET A 1 14.71 -12.85 5.61
N ARG A 2 14.48 -12.84 6.91
CA ARG A 2 13.36 -12.07 7.50
C ARG A 2 13.85 -10.65 7.76
N GLY A 3 13.33 -9.67 7.02
CA GLY A 3 13.68 -8.26 7.21
C GLY A 3 13.06 -7.65 8.48
N LEU A 4 13.50 -6.44 8.85
CA LEU A 4 13.03 -5.71 10.04
C LEU A 4 11.51 -5.48 10.05
N GLU A 5 10.88 -5.34 8.88
CA GLU A 5 9.42 -5.21 8.75
C GLU A 5 8.64 -6.47 9.15
N GLN A 6 9.31 -7.64 9.20
CA GLN A 6 8.70 -8.87 9.71
C GLN A 6 8.78 -9.00 11.23
N ILE A 7 9.38 -8.02 11.92
CA ILE A 7 9.35 -7.88 13.36
C ILE A 7 8.29 -6.82 13.71
N PRO A 8 7.02 -7.21 13.98
CA PRO A 8 5.90 -6.29 14.00
C PRO A 8 6.02 -5.15 15.02
N TRP A 9 6.69 -5.38 16.15
CA TRP A 9 6.86 -4.34 17.17
C TRP A 9 7.90 -3.27 16.77
N LEU A 10 8.98 -3.68 16.08
CA LEU A 10 10.02 -2.76 15.59
C LEU A 10 9.48 -1.94 14.42
N TYR A 11 8.78 -2.60 13.50
CA TYR A 11 8.07 -1.94 12.42
C TYR A 11 7.06 -0.91 12.97
N ASP A 12 6.30 -1.27 14.00
CA ASP A 12 5.37 -0.35 14.66
C ASP A 12 6.05 0.87 15.26
N ALA A 13 7.20 0.71 15.93
CA ALA A 13 7.96 1.82 16.50
C ALA A 13 8.47 2.76 15.40
N LEU A 14 9.01 2.21 14.31
CA LEU A 14 9.47 2.97 13.16
C LEU A 14 8.31 3.71 12.48
N CYS A 15 7.18 3.04 12.25
CA CYS A 15 5.99 3.68 11.68
C CYS A 15 5.44 4.78 12.58
N ALA A 16 5.45 4.61 13.91
CA ALA A 16 5.01 5.64 14.85
C ALA A 16 5.88 6.89 14.76
N LEU A 17 7.19 6.72 14.61
CA LEU A 17 8.11 7.84 14.41
C LEU A 17 7.84 8.54 13.07
N MET A 18 7.72 7.78 11.98
CA MET A 18 7.42 8.33 10.65
C MET A 18 6.08 9.06 10.59
N GLU A 19 5.07 8.58 11.30
CA GLU A 19 3.76 9.25 11.40
C GLU A 19 3.86 10.59 12.11
N ARG A 20 4.66 10.69 13.17
CA ARG A 20 4.92 11.95 13.88
C ARG A 20 5.73 12.93 13.05
N THR A 21 6.62 12.43 12.20
CA THR A 21 7.52 13.25 11.34
C THR A 21 6.92 13.61 9.97
N GLY A 22 5.65 13.30 9.72
CA GLY A 22 4.94 13.80 8.53
C GLY A 22 4.11 12.78 7.74
N LEU A 23 4.25 11.46 7.95
CA LEU A 23 3.48 10.46 7.22
C LEU A 23 2.00 10.38 7.65
N GLY A 24 1.68 10.80 8.89
CA GLY A 24 0.33 10.74 9.45
C GLY A 24 -0.72 11.46 8.59
N PRO A 25 -0.53 12.74 8.20
CA PRO A 25 -1.45 13.45 7.32
C PRO A 25 -1.67 12.76 5.97
N TRP A 26 -0.65 12.14 5.39
CA TRP A 26 -0.74 11.41 4.13
C TRP A 26 -1.61 10.15 4.26
N ARG A 27 -1.42 9.37 5.34
CA ARG A 27 -2.26 8.20 5.61
C ARG A 27 -3.72 8.59 5.87
N ARG A 28 -3.94 9.69 6.58
CA ARG A 28 -5.29 10.20 6.79
C ARG A 28 -5.95 10.59 5.46
N SER A 29 -5.27 11.38 4.63
CA SER A 29 -5.76 11.75 3.30
C SER A 29 -6.00 10.52 2.39
N LEU A 30 -5.18 9.46 2.53
CA LEU A 30 -5.40 8.20 1.84
C LEU A 30 -6.70 7.53 2.29
N ALA A 31 -6.94 7.45 3.61
CA ALA A 31 -8.13 6.84 4.21
C ALA A 31 -9.41 7.64 3.93
N ASP A 32 -9.35 8.98 4.01
CA ASP A 32 -10.49 9.88 3.77
C ASP A 32 -11.11 9.71 2.37
N GLY A 33 -10.32 9.26 1.40
CA GLY A 33 -10.79 8.99 0.05
C GLY A 33 -11.41 7.61 -0.16
N ALA A 34 -11.34 6.71 0.83
CA ALA A 34 -11.95 5.38 0.74
C ALA A 34 -13.48 5.46 0.79
N ARG A 35 -14.16 4.60 0.01
CA ARG A 35 -15.62 4.56 -0.06
C ARG A 35 -16.10 3.12 -0.20
N GLY A 36 -17.30 2.88 0.31
CA GLY A 36 -18.03 1.63 0.13
C GLY A 36 -17.28 0.41 0.70
N ARG A 37 -17.26 -0.68 -0.04
CA ARG A 37 -16.49 -1.89 0.31
C ARG A 37 -15.03 -1.66 -0.06
N THR A 38 -14.18 -1.55 0.95
CA THR A 38 -12.77 -1.18 0.80
C THR A 38 -11.86 -2.33 1.21
N LEU A 39 -10.88 -2.66 0.36
CA LEU A 39 -9.77 -3.53 0.70
C LEU A 39 -8.56 -2.68 1.10
N ASP A 40 -8.08 -2.82 2.33
CA ASP A 40 -6.78 -2.29 2.77
C ASP A 40 -5.72 -3.37 2.50
N LEU A 41 -5.03 -3.24 1.37
CA LEU A 41 -4.04 -4.18 0.88
C LEU A 41 -2.69 -3.89 1.55
N GLY A 42 -2.12 -4.91 2.21
CA GLY A 42 -0.92 -4.75 3.03
C GLY A 42 -1.19 -3.91 4.27
N CYS A 43 -2.29 -4.20 4.98
CA CYS A 43 -2.73 -3.42 6.15
C CYS A 43 -1.74 -3.46 7.33
N GLY A 44 -0.74 -4.35 7.29
CA GLY A 44 0.27 -4.50 8.32
C GLY A 44 -0.32 -4.66 9.71
N THR A 45 0.12 -3.85 10.64
CA THR A 45 -0.36 -3.85 12.03
C THR A 45 -1.67 -3.06 12.24
N GLY A 46 -2.37 -2.69 11.16
CA GLY A 46 -3.70 -2.09 11.19
C GLY A 46 -3.75 -0.58 11.47
N ARG A 47 -2.64 0.14 11.27
CA ARG A 47 -2.58 1.60 11.49
C ARG A 47 -3.51 2.38 10.55
N GLY A 48 -3.59 1.97 9.28
CA GLY A 48 -4.52 2.52 8.30
C GLY A 48 -5.96 2.20 8.62
N LEU A 49 -6.23 0.97 9.08
CA LEU A 49 -7.59 0.49 9.37
C LEU A 49 -8.32 1.32 10.43
N ALA A 50 -7.59 1.91 11.37
CA ALA A 50 -8.15 2.76 12.42
C ALA A 50 -8.53 4.17 11.95
N LEU A 51 -8.17 4.54 10.72
CA LEU A 51 -8.41 5.89 10.16
C LEU A 51 -9.65 5.96 9.26
N TYR A 52 -10.22 4.82 8.88
CA TYR A 52 -11.40 4.80 8.00
C TYR A 52 -12.63 5.33 8.73
N ASP A 53 -13.44 6.08 7.96
CA ASP A 53 -14.78 6.46 8.39
C ASP A 53 -15.61 5.21 8.74
N PRO A 54 -16.43 5.24 9.80
CA PRO A 54 -17.30 4.12 10.19
C PRO A 54 -18.26 3.62 9.09
N ALA A 55 -18.59 4.47 8.11
CA ALA A 55 -19.41 4.09 6.96
C ALA A 55 -18.64 3.21 5.93
N VAL A 56 -17.31 3.20 5.99
CA VAL A 56 -16.47 2.39 5.11
C VAL A 56 -16.45 0.94 5.59
N ARG A 57 -16.85 0.02 4.73
CA ARG A 57 -16.82 -1.43 4.99
C ARG A 57 -15.44 -1.98 4.64
N ALA A 58 -14.47 -1.72 5.52
CA ALA A 58 -13.09 -2.12 5.31
C ALA A 58 -12.84 -3.61 5.58
N ILE A 59 -11.95 -4.21 4.79
CA ILE A 59 -11.33 -5.52 5.01
C ILE A 59 -9.82 -5.30 4.95
N GLY A 60 -9.07 -5.72 5.97
CA GLY A 60 -7.62 -5.68 5.97
C GLY A 60 -7.01 -6.98 5.44
N LEU A 61 -6.00 -6.89 4.58
CA LEU A 61 -5.26 -8.03 4.08
C LEU A 61 -3.76 -7.81 4.23
N ASP A 62 -3.06 -8.83 4.74
CA ASP A 62 -1.59 -8.80 4.86
C ASP A 62 -1.04 -10.24 4.82
N PRO A 63 0.12 -10.50 4.18
CA PRO A 63 0.71 -11.85 4.16
C PRO A 63 1.37 -12.24 5.48
N VAL A 64 1.66 -11.29 6.38
CA VAL A 64 2.34 -11.54 7.64
C VAL A 64 1.34 -11.73 8.78
N PHE A 65 1.10 -12.97 9.18
CA PHE A 65 0.15 -13.32 10.23
C PHE A 65 0.41 -12.58 11.55
N GLY A 66 1.68 -12.42 11.95
CA GLY A 66 2.07 -11.67 13.16
C GLY A 66 1.65 -10.19 13.13
N SER A 67 1.63 -9.58 11.95
CA SER A 67 1.10 -8.23 11.75
C SER A 67 -0.41 -8.19 11.95
N LEU A 68 -1.14 -9.16 11.40
CA LEU A 68 -2.59 -9.27 11.56
C LEU A 68 -3.03 -9.49 13.01
N VAL A 69 -2.25 -10.23 13.81
CA VAL A 69 -2.50 -10.35 15.27
C VAL A 69 -2.50 -8.98 15.95
N ARG A 70 -1.60 -8.08 15.56
CA ARG A 70 -1.56 -6.70 16.08
C ARG A 70 -2.68 -5.84 15.49
N ALA A 71 -2.97 -5.99 14.20
CA ALA A 71 -4.07 -5.29 13.54
C ALA A 71 -5.41 -5.59 14.21
N ARG A 72 -5.64 -6.84 14.64
CA ARG A 72 -6.86 -7.25 15.38
C ARG A 72 -7.05 -6.46 16.67
N ARG A 73 -5.97 -6.09 17.35
CA ARG A 73 -6.04 -5.29 18.60
C ARG A 73 -6.42 -3.83 18.33
N ARG A 74 -5.98 -3.27 17.18
CA ARG A 74 -6.25 -1.87 16.80
C ARG A 74 -7.62 -1.68 16.13
N ALA A 75 -7.99 -2.63 15.28
CA ALA A 75 -9.18 -2.56 14.45
C ALA A 75 -10.07 -3.79 14.70
N ARG A 76 -10.59 -3.92 15.92
CA ARG A 76 -11.30 -5.11 16.40
C ARG A 76 -12.51 -5.51 15.54
N ARG A 77 -13.16 -4.54 14.91
CA ARG A 77 -14.38 -4.75 14.10
C ARG A 77 -14.09 -5.00 12.62
N VAL A 78 -12.84 -4.80 12.17
CA VAL A 78 -12.47 -4.98 10.76
C VAL A 78 -12.11 -6.45 10.50
N PRO A 79 -12.72 -7.12 9.52
CA PRO A 79 -12.30 -8.44 9.07
C PRO A 79 -10.86 -8.41 8.57
N LEU A 80 -10.08 -9.44 8.91
CA LEU A 80 -8.68 -9.56 8.51
C LEU A 80 -8.45 -10.86 7.76
N VAL A 81 -7.68 -10.80 6.68
CA VAL A 81 -7.38 -11.92 5.78
C VAL A 81 -5.86 -12.06 5.64
N CYS A 82 -5.33 -13.27 5.85
CA CYS A 82 -3.93 -13.58 5.63
C CYS A 82 -3.74 -14.09 4.20
N ALA A 83 -3.22 -13.25 3.30
CA ALA A 83 -3.01 -13.60 1.90
C ALA A 83 -1.97 -12.67 1.24
N SER A 84 -1.45 -13.09 0.07
CA SER A 84 -0.57 -12.26 -0.77
C SER A 84 -1.39 -11.32 -1.67
N ALA A 85 -0.81 -10.15 -1.97
CA ALA A 85 -1.34 -9.23 -2.99
C ALA A 85 -1.38 -9.87 -4.39
N GLU A 86 -0.54 -10.86 -4.64
CA GLU A 86 -0.39 -11.58 -5.92
C GLU A 86 -1.42 -12.71 -6.12
N ALA A 87 -2.23 -12.99 -5.08
CA ALA A 87 -3.28 -14.02 -5.09
C ALA A 87 -4.38 -13.62 -4.09
N LEU A 88 -5.25 -12.71 -4.48
CA LEU A 88 -6.31 -12.19 -3.62
C LEU A 88 -7.48 -13.18 -3.52
N PRO A 89 -7.89 -13.62 -2.31
CA PRO A 89 -8.93 -14.63 -2.12
C PRO A 89 -10.34 -14.02 -2.23
N PHE A 90 -10.54 -13.14 -3.18
CA PHE A 90 -11.81 -12.47 -3.43
C PHE A 90 -12.29 -12.68 -4.85
N ARG A 91 -13.60 -12.60 -5.06
CA ARG A 91 -14.19 -12.63 -6.40
C ARG A 91 -13.88 -11.34 -7.16
N ALA A 92 -13.97 -11.39 -8.48
CA ALA A 92 -13.87 -10.20 -9.32
C ALA A 92 -14.99 -9.18 -8.99
N GLY A 93 -14.69 -7.89 -9.13
CA GLY A 93 -15.67 -6.82 -9.03
C GLY A 93 -16.33 -6.65 -7.65
N VAL A 94 -15.62 -6.97 -6.56
CA VAL A 94 -16.19 -6.94 -5.20
C VAL A 94 -15.98 -5.60 -4.51
N PHE A 95 -14.88 -4.90 -4.78
CA PHE A 95 -14.49 -3.70 -4.05
C PHE A 95 -14.79 -2.40 -4.81
N ASP A 96 -15.32 -1.43 -4.08
CA ASP A 96 -15.46 -0.06 -4.55
C ASP A 96 -14.14 0.71 -4.45
N THR A 97 -13.31 0.36 -3.45
CA THR A 97 -11.98 0.95 -3.25
C THR A 97 -10.97 -0.12 -2.87
N VAL A 98 -9.76 -0.04 -3.44
CA VAL A 98 -8.57 -0.72 -2.90
C VAL A 98 -7.60 0.36 -2.45
N VAL A 99 -7.15 0.26 -1.20
CA VAL A 99 -6.16 1.16 -0.59
C VAL A 99 -4.85 0.42 -0.42
N SER A 100 -3.73 1.07 -0.76
CA SER A 100 -2.38 0.55 -0.59
C SER A 100 -1.48 1.62 0.02
N SER A 101 -0.83 1.32 1.13
CA SER A 101 0.05 2.26 1.83
C SER A 101 1.43 1.65 2.06
N LEU A 102 2.41 2.04 1.25
CA LEU A 102 3.81 1.58 1.31
C LEU A 102 3.92 0.04 1.13
N VAL A 103 3.18 -0.52 0.18
CA VAL A 103 3.08 -1.97 -0.06
C VAL A 103 3.77 -2.39 -1.35
N PHE A 104 3.44 -1.73 -2.45
CA PHE A 104 3.93 -2.15 -3.77
C PHE A 104 5.43 -1.97 -3.97
N CYS A 105 6.10 -1.24 -3.09
CA CYS A 105 7.56 -1.24 -3.04
C CYS A 105 8.11 -2.60 -2.59
N SER A 106 7.35 -3.41 -1.83
CA SER A 106 7.77 -4.70 -1.25
C SER A 106 7.16 -5.93 -1.94
N VAL A 107 6.07 -5.77 -2.71
CA VAL A 107 5.46 -6.88 -3.46
C VAL A 107 6.45 -7.43 -4.49
N PRO A 108 6.78 -8.74 -4.47
CA PRO A 108 7.75 -9.34 -5.38
C PRO A 108 7.39 -9.13 -6.85
N ASP A 109 6.21 -9.53 -7.27
CA ASP A 109 5.64 -9.30 -8.59
C ASP A 109 4.53 -8.25 -8.53
N ALA A 110 4.92 -6.98 -8.68
CA ALA A 110 3.97 -5.87 -8.64
C ALA A 110 2.96 -5.89 -9.80
N ALA A 111 3.34 -6.41 -10.97
CA ALA A 111 2.44 -6.51 -12.11
C ALA A 111 1.30 -7.49 -11.82
N ARG A 112 1.64 -8.67 -11.29
CA ARG A 112 0.66 -9.66 -10.85
C ARG A 112 -0.23 -9.13 -9.73
N GLY A 113 0.35 -8.45 -8.73
CA GLY A 113 -0.43 -7.83 -7.64
C GLY A 113 -1.42 -6.78 -8.15
N LEU A 114 -1.00 -5.93 -9.10
CA LEU A 114 -1.87 -4.92 -9.72
C LEU A 114 -2.95 -5.55 -10.61
N ALA A 115 -2.65 -6.66 -11.31
CA ALA A 115 -3.65 -7.42 -12.05
C ALA A 115 -4.74 -7.98 -11.12
N GLU A 116 -4.36 -8.51 -9.95
CA GLU A 116 -5.30 -8.95 -8.94
C GLU A 116 -6.12 -7.79 -8.36
N VAL A 117 -5.50 -6.64 -8.09
CA VAL A 117 -6.20 -5.42 -7.69
C VAL A 117 -7.23 -5.02 -8.75
N LYS A 118 -6.84 -5.00 -10.03
CA LYS A 118 -7.75 -4.69 -11.14
C LYS A 118 -8.92 -5.68 -11.20
N ARG A 119 -8.65 -6.96 -11.02
CA ARG A 119 -9.66 -8.02 -11.03
C ARG A 119 -10.69 -7.87 -9.91
N VAL A 120 -10.26 -7.54 -8.70
CA VAL A 120 -11.18 -7.45 -7.54
C VAL A 120 -11.91 -6.11 -7.44
N LEU A 121 -11.41 -5.07 -8.09
CA LEU A 121 -12.09 -3.78 -8.21
C LEU A 121 -13.32 -3.88 -9.13
N ARG A 122 -14.35 -3.13 -8.79
CA ARG A 122 -15.47 -2.85 -9.68
C ARG A 122 -15.00 -2.03 -10.88
N PRO A 123 -15.72 -2.07 -12.01
CA PRO A 123 -15.35 -1.26 -13.19
C PRO A 123 -15.26 0.25 -12.92
N ASP A 124 -16.06 0.75 -11.98
CA ASP A 124 -16.09 2.14 -11.48
C ASP A 124 -15.32 2.33 -10.18
N GLY A 125 -14.67 1.29 -9.69
CA GLY A 125 -13.89 1.29 -8.46
C GLY A 125 -12.59 2.09 -8.59
N ARG A 126 -11.95 2.35 -7.44
CA ARG A 126 -10.72 3.14 -7.35
C ARG A 126 -9.61 2.40 -6.61
N LEU A 127 -8.42 2.47 -7.16
CA LEU A 127 -7.17 2.19 -6.45
C LEU A 127 -6.64 3.50 -5.86
N ARG A 128 -6.35 3.52 -4.56
CA ARG A 128 -5.71 4.65 -3.88
C ARG A 128 -4.37 4.20 -3.30
N MET A 129 -3.32 4.92 -3.62
CA MET A 129 -1.97 4.52 -3.24
C MET A 129 -1.22 5.64 -2.55
N LEU A 130 -0.51 5.28 -1.49
CA LEU A 130 0.56 6.07 -0.89
C LEU A 130 1.84 5.26 -0.96
N GLU A 131 2.78 5.66 -1.79
CA GLU A 131 3.97 4.86 -2.07
C GLU A 131 5.26 5.69 -2.02
N HIS A 132 6.32 5.04 -1.57
CA HIS A 132 7.67 5.51 -1.77
C HIS A 132 8.13 5.11 -3.18
N VAL A 133 8.63 6.09 -3.95
CA VAL A 133 8.99 5.87 -5.35
C VAL A 133 10.42 6.29 -5.65
N ARG A 134 10.92 5.85 -6.81
CA ARG A 134 12.20 6.31 -7.35
C ARG A 134 12.26 7.83 -7.43
N SER A 135 13.36 8.43 -6.95
CA SER A 135 13.56 9.86 -6.98
C SER A 135 13.65 10.40 -8.41
N GLN A 136 13.08 11.56 -8.64
CA GLN A 136 13.25 12.30 -9.91
C GLN A 136 14.63 12.98 -10.01
N ARG A 137 15.34 13.16 -8.90
CA ARG A 137 16.70 13.70 -8.88
C ARG A 137 17.70 12.61 -9.25
N ARG A 138 18.41 12.76 -10.38
CA ARG A 138 19.32 11.76 -10.94
C ARG A 138 20.33 11.19 -9.92
N TRP A 139 20.99 12.07 -9.15
CA TRP A 139 21.96 11.64 -8.15
C TRP A 139 21.32 10.78 -7.04
N LYS A 140 20.12 11.17 -6.59
CA LYS A 140 19.40 10.43 -5.55
C LYS A 140 18.85 9.11 -6.09
N ALA A 141 18.39 9.07 -7.33
CA ALA A 141 17.99 7.84 -8.01
C ALA A 141 19.17 6.85 -8.12
N ALA A 142 20.36 7.34 -8.54
CA ALA A 142 21.57 6.52 -8.58
C ALA A 142 21.98 6.00 -7.19
N PHE A 143 21.82 6.82 -6.14
CA PHE A 143 22.04 6.39 -4.77
C PHE A 143 21.03 5.31 -4.35
N GLN A 144 19.73 5.47 -4.65
CA GLN A 144 18.69 4.46 -4.40
C GLN A 144 19.03 3.15 -5.10
N ASP A 145 19.49 3.18 -6.36
CA ASP A 145 19.88 1.98 -7.12
C ASP A 145 21.05 1.25 -6.44
N ARG A 146 22.06 2.02 -5.97
CA ARG A 146 23.25 1.44 -5.33
C ARG A 146 22.93 0.80 -3.97
N VAL A 147 22.05 1.39 -3.17
CA VAL A 147 21.72 0.89 -1.83
C VAL A 147 20.60 -0.16 -1.86
N GLN A 148 19.85 -0.27 -2.95
CA GLN A 148 18.68 -1.11 -3.06
C GLN A 148 18.94 -2.59 -2.69
N PRO A 149 20.02 -3.26 -3.14
CA PRO A 149 20.23 -4.68 -2.80
C PRO A 149 20.37 -4.91 -1.29
N LEU A 150 21.15 -4.05 -0.61
CA LEU A 150 21.32 -4.09 0.84
C LEU A 150 20.02 -3.74 1.56
N TRP A 151 19.36 -2.66 1.13
CA TRP A 151 18.10 -2.20 1.71
C TRP A 151 17.01 -3.25 1.60
N THR A 152 16.84 -3.90 0.44
CA THR A 152 15.87 -4.98 0.22
C THR A 152 16.08 -6.13 1.19
N GLY A 153 17.34 -6.49 1.47
CA GLY A 153 17.66 -7.54 2.43
C GLY A 153 17.30 -7.18 3.87
N VAL A 154 17.52 -5.91 4.26
CA VAL A 154 17.26 -5.43 5.63
C VAL A 154 15.78 -5.12 5.85
N SER A 155 15.12 -4.51 4.86
CA SER A 155 13.72 -4.07 4.95
C SER A 155 12.69 -5.15 4.63
N GLY A 156 13.13 -6.39 4.32
CA GLY A 156 12.23 -7.50 4.03
C GLY A 156 11.58 -7.47 2.65
N GLY A 157 12.17 -6.76 1.69
CA GLY A 157 11.71 -6.77 0.30
C GLY A 157 11.46 -5.39 -0.30
N CYS A 158 11.51 -4.32 0.48
CA CYS A 158 11.28 -2.96 -0.03
C CYS A 158 12.32 -2.57 -1.09
N ARG A 159 11.85 -2.11 -2.24
CA ARG A 159 12.64 -1.60 -3.37
C ARG A 159 12.37 -0.10 -3.53
N PRO A 160 13.20 0.77 -2.93
CA PRO A 160 12.95 2.22 -2.88
C PRO A 160 13.10 2.91 -4.24
N ASN A 161 13.66 2.23 -5.22
CA ASN A 161 13.87 2.70 -6.60
C ASN A 161 12.78 2.27 -7.59
N ARG A 162 11.63 1.76 -7.11
CA ARG A 162 10.54 1.31 -7.99
C ARG A 162 9.80 2.51 -8.61
N GLU A 163 9.55 2.46 -9.90
CA GLU A 163 8.72 3.42 -10.63
C GLU A 163 7.24 3.03 -10.53
N THR A 164 6.67 3.15 -9.33
CA THR A 164 5.34 2.61 -9.01
C THR A 164 4.23 3.19 -9.91
N GLU A 165 4.23 4.50 -10.17
CA GLU A 165 3.22 5.14 -11.03
C GLU A 165 3.22 4.51 -12.44
N ARG A 166 4.39 4.35 -13.06
CA ARG A 166 4.52 3.69 -14.37
C ARG A 166 4.07 2.22 -14.34
N THR A 167 4.34 1.54 -13.22
CA THR A 167 3.90 0.14 -13.07
C THR A 167 2.38 0.05 -12.98
N VAL A 168 1.74 1.00 -12.30
CA VAL A 168 0.27 1.13 -12.21
C VAL A 168 -0.33 1.40 -13.59
N GLU A 169 0.24 2.35 -14.36
CA GLU A 169 -0.22 2.65 -15.72
C GLU A 169 -0.09 1.45 -16.66
N ARG A 170 1.05 0.73 -16.63
CA ARG A 170 1.27 -0.50 -17.42
C ARG A 170 0.34 -1.63 -17.05
N ALA A 171 -0.14 -1.67 -15.80
CA ALA A 171 -1.14 -2.63 -15.35
C ALA A 171 -2.56 -2.28 -15.80
N GLY A 172 -2.74 -1.23 -16.60
CA GLY A 172 -4.02 -0.81 -17.16
C GLY A 172 -4.87 0.00 -16.20
N PHE A 173 -4.24 0.94 -15.49
CA PHE A 173 -4.91 1.96 -14.69
C PHE A 173 -4.62 3.35 -15.26
N ALA A 174 -5.60 4.25 -15.16
CA ALA A 174 -5.42 5.68 -15.41
C ALA A 174 -5.25 6.42 -14.08
N ILE A 175 -4.12 7.11 -13.89
CA ILE A 175 -3.87 7.92 -12.70
C ILE A 175 -4.65 9.24 -12.80
N GLU A 176 -5.39 9.58 -11.75
CA GLU A 176 -6.19 10.81 -11.66
C GLU A 176 -5.30 11.97 -11.20
N SER A 177 -4.94 12.87 -12.13
CA SER A 177 -3.98 13.96 -11.89
C SER A 177 -4.42 14.93 -10.79
N HIS A 178 -5.73 15.17 -10.63
CA HIS A 178 -6.30 16.07 -9.63
C HIS A 178 -6.22 15.52 -8.20
N GLU A 179 -6.05 14.21 -8.02
CA GLU A 179 -5.84 13.57 -6.71
C GLU A 179 -4.36 13.20 -6.47
N ARG A 180 -3.46 13.62 -7.38
CA ARG A 180 -2.04 13.30 -7.26
C ARG A 180 -1.32 14.34 -6.41
N ARG A 181 -0.66 13.88 -5.34
CA ARG A 181 0.23 14.69 -4.49
C ARG A 181 1.62 14.08 -4.49
N ALA A 182 2.64 14.94 -4.54
CA ALA A 182 4.04 14.55 -4.57
C ALA A 182 4.84 15.38 -3.58
N GLN A 183 5.61 14.74 -2.72
CA GLN A 183 6.57 15.42 -1.84
C GLN A 183 7.81 14.53 -1.71
N ALA A 184 8.96 15.05 -2.13
CA ALA A 184 10.19 14.28 -2.26
C ALA A 184 9.94 12.97 -3.05
N ASP A 185 10.14 11.81 -2.41
CA ASP A 185 9.96 10.49 -3.03
C ASP A 185 8.65 9.81 -2.60
N LEU A 186 7.75 10.54 -1.92
CA LEU A 186 6.40 10.06 -1.61
C LEU A 186 5.41 10.50 -2.68
N ARG A 187 4.51 9.59 -3.02
CA ARG A 187 3.38 9.82 -3.93
C ARG A 187 2.10 9.33 -3.30
N LEU A 188 1.11 10.21 -3.29
CA LEU A 188 -0.29 9.87 -3.01
C LEU A 188 -1.06 10.11 -4.29
N PHE A 189 -1.78 9.11 -4.76
CA PHE A 189 -2.59 9.25 -5.97
C PHE A 189 -3.76 8.26 -5.97
N SER A 190 -4.76 8.56 -6.78
CA SER A 190 -5.83 7.65 -7.14
C SER A 190 -5.71 7.23 -8.58
N ALA A 191 -6.19 6.03 -8.88
CA ALA A 191 -6.22 5.51 -10.25
C ALA A 191 -7.48 4.67 -10.48
N ARG A 192 -7.97 4.66 -11.72
CA ARG A 192 -9.13 3.86 -12.14
C ARG A 192 -8.71 2.77 -13.12
N PRO A 193 -9.34 1.59 -13.07
CA PRO A 193 -9.14 0.57 -14.09
C PRO A 193 -9.50 1.12 -15.47
N LEU A 194 -8.60 0.96 -16.45
CA LEU A 194 -8.94 1.14 -17.86
C LEU A 194 -9.78 -0.05 -18.33
N ARG A 195 -10.79 0.22 -19.14
CA ARG A 195 -11.66 -0.80 -19.76
C ARG A 195 -10.93 -1.65 -20.77
#